data_dd3dddaad45f70a32e5a815f0d900744
#
_entry.id   dd3dddaad45f70a32e5a815f0d900744
#
_cell.length_a   1.000
_cell.length_b   1.000
_cell.length_c   1.000
_cell.angle_alpha   90.00
_cell.angle_beta   90.00
_cell.angle_gamma   90.00
#
_symmetry.space_group_name_H-M   'P 1'
#
loop_
_entity.id
_entity.type
_entity.pdbx_description
1 polymer ?
#
loop_
_entity_poly.entity_id
_entity_poly.type
_entity_poly.pdbx_seq_one_letter_code
_entity_poly.pdbx_strand_id
1 'polypeptide(L)'
;NMKRMTGVDANVQTKTLAEVKQMRLADTDERIMTFEEFLDFVDGRVPLVIEYKTQPDKEIIVDKTLPYLDKYKGEFVVQSFDPLIVKTLRKRRPEFIRGQLICQDRHKEQKWIIDRMLAHGLFNCFSKPDFINMNLKWLPVSKAMKRGKRLICWTIRNEEDRLKAEKYADNYIFEYIRP
;
A
#
# COMPACT_ATOMS: atom_id res chain seq x y z
N ASN A 1 -3.62 1.16 14.54
CA ASN A 1 -4.10 2.14 15.52
C ASN A 1 -4.70 3.34 14.81
N MET A 2 -5.83 3.85 15.28
CA MET A 2 -6.59 4.96 14.67
C MET A 2 -6.17 6.36 15.16
N LYS A 3 -5.37 6.46 16.21
CA LYS A 3 -5.00 7.70 16.89
C LYS A 3 -4.54 8.82 15.94
N ARG A 4 -3.68 8.48 14.97
CA ARG A 4 -3.14 9.46 14.02
C ARG A 4 -4.22 10.11 13.14
N MET A 5 -5.26 9.36 12.80
CA MET A 5 -6.29 9.82 11.83
C MET A 5 -7.58 10.29 12.50
N THR A 6 -7.84 9.88 13.75
CA THR A 6 -9.12 10.18 14.41
C THR A 6 -8.94 10.78 15.80
N GLY A 7 -7.71 10.88 16.32
CA GLY A 7 -7.44 11.25 17.70
C GLY A 7 -7.75 10.15 18.73
N VAL A 8 -8.51 9.10 18.35
CA VAL A 8 -8.93 8.01 19.24
C VAL A 8 -7.84 6.95 19.35
N ASP A 9 -7.29 6.75 20.54
CA ASP A 9 -6.26 5.74 20.80
C ASP A 9 -6.88 4.34 20.93
N ALA A 10 -7.22 3.74 19.81
CA ALA A 10 -7.78 2.40 19.71
C ALA A 10 -7.32 1.69 18.44
N ASN A 11 -7.35 0.37 18.45
CA ASN A 11 -7.17 -0.43 17.26
C ASN A 11 -8.53 -0.60 16.56
N VAL A 12 -8.59 -0.42 15.26
CA VAL A 12 -9.80 -0.58 14.45
C VAL A 12 -10.46 -1.96 14.64
N GLN A 13 -9.66 -2.99 14.87
CA GLN A 13 -10.13 -4.37 15.08
C GLN A 13 -10.93 -4.54 16.39
N THR A 14 -10.80 -3.63 17.36
CA THR A 14 -11.52 -3.67 18.64
C THR A 14 -12.81 -2.84 18.62
N LYS A 15 -13.17 -2.29 17.46
CA LYS A 15 -14.31 -1.42 17.30
C LYS A 15 -15.35 -2.03 16.35
N THR A 16 -16.61 -1.78 16.65
CA THR A 16 -17.71 -2.07 15.73
C THR A 16 -17.72 -1.07 14.57
N LEU A 17 -18.34 -1.44 13.46
CA LEU A 17 -18.53 -0.53 12.34
C LEU A 17 -19.27 0.75 12.74
N ALA A 18 -20.30 0.62 13.58
CA ALA A 18 -21.06 1.77 14.08
C ALA A 18 -20.19 2.76 14.86
N GLU A 19 -19.31 2.28 15.73
CA GLU A 19 -18.37 3.13 16.47
C GLU A 19 -17.36 3.81 15.52
N VAL A 20 -16.81 3.06 14.55
CA VAL A 20 -15.86 3.61 13.57
C VAL A 20 -16.50 4.70 12.72
N LYS A 21 -17.76 4.53 12.31
CA LYS A 21 -18.50 5.51 11.51
C LYS A 21 -18.86 6.81 12.26
N GLN A 22 -18.79 6.81 13.59
CA GLN A 22 -18.94 8.04 14.38
C GLN A 22 -17.65 8.87 14.48
N MET A 23 -16.50 8.28 14.14
CA MET A 23 -15.21 8.96 14.22
C MET A 23 -15.03 9.91 13.04
N ARG A 24 -14.43 11.08 13.32
CA ARG A 24 -14.04 12.05 12.31
C ARG A 24 -12.59 11.84 11.90
N LEU A 25 -12.27 12.21 10.67
CA LEU A 25 -10.92 12.16 10.14
C LEU A 25 -10.20 13.47 10.44
N ALA A 26 -9.15 13.42 11.24
CA ALA A 26 -8.38 14.58 11.69
C ALA A 26 -9.31 15.68 12.23
N ASP A 27 -9.05 16.93 11.86
CA ASP A 27 -9.85 18.11 12.28
C ASP A 27 -10.91 18.50 11.23
N THR A 28 -11.47 17.50 10.53
CA THR A 28 -12.49 17.70 9.50
C THR A 28 -13.85 17.14 9.94
N ASP A 29 -14.90 17.46 9.19
CA ASP A 29 -16.23 16.84 9.34
C ASP A 29 -16.35 15.50 8.64
N GLU A 30 -15.31 15.09 7.91
CA GLU A 30 -15.28 13.82 7.18
C GLU A 30 -15.26 12.62 8.10
N ARG A 31 -15.94 11.55 7.69
CA ARG A 31 -16.07 10.29 8.43
C ARG A 31 -15.37 9.15 7.69
N ILE A 32 -15.02 8.11 8.43
CA ILE A 32 -14.43 6.91 7.86
C ILE A 32 -15.48 6.20 7.00
N MET A 33 -15.18 6.04 5.73
CA MET A 33 -15.98 5.24 4.79
C MET A 33 -15.64 3.76 4.95
N THR A 34 -16.61 2.89 4.68
CA THR A 34 -16.32 1.49 4.38
C THR A 34 -15.60 1.38 3.04
N PHE A 35 -15.02 0.22 2.76
CA PHE A 35 -14.36 0.00 1.48
C PHE A 35 -15.35 0.08 0.31
N GLU A 36 -16.55 -0.46 0.48
CA GLU A 36 -17.64 -0.38 -0.50
C GLU A 36 -18.04 1.07 -0.76
N GLU A 37 -18.38 1.84 0.28
CA GLU A 37 -18.73 3.26 0.17
C GLU A 37 -17.64 4.08 -0.53
N PHE A 38 -16.38 3.77 -0.27
CA PHE A 38 -15.26 4.44 -0.92
C PHE A 38 -15.18 4.11 -2.42
N LEU A 39 -15.35 2.85 -2.80
CA LEU A 39 -15.36 2.44 -4.20
C LEU A 39 -16.54 3.07 -4.96
N ASP A 40 -17.72 3.10 -4.35
CA ASP A 40 -18.91 3.76 -4.90
C ASP A 40 -18.72 5.29 -5.05
N PHE A 41 -18.09 5.90 -4.03
CA PHE A 41 -17.75 7.33 -4.09
C PHE A 41 -16.78 7.65 -5.22
N VAL A 42 -15.76 6.84 -5.45
CA VAL A 42 -14.79 7.05 -6.53
C VAL A 42 -15.41 6.76 -7.89
N ASP A 43 -16.24 5.73 -8.00
CA ASP A 43 -17.01 5.35 -9.20
C ASP A 43 -16.19 5.37 -10.50
N GLY A 44 -14.95 4.87 -10.46
CA GLY A 44 -14.06 4.82 -11.62
C GLY A 44 -13.53 6.16 -12.13
N ARG A 45 -13.83 7.28 -11.47
CA ARG A 45 -13.44 8.63 -11.92
C ARG A 45 -11.93 8.86 -11.94
N VAL A 46 -11.20 8.14 -11.12
CA VAL A 46 -9.74 8.15 -11.06
C VAL A 46 -9.19 6.75 -10.80
N PRO A 47 -8.01 6.40 -11.33
CA PRO A 47 -7.35 5.14 -10.99
C PRO A 47 -6.98 5.07 -9.50
N LEU A 48 -7.07 3.88 -8.91
CA LEU A 48 -6.78 3.67 -7.49
C LEU A 48 -5.49 2.90 -7.27
N VAL A 49 -4.73 3.29 -6.25
CA VAL A 49 -3.64 2.49 -5.67
C VAL A 49 -4.08 2.03 -4.29
N ILE A 50 -4.45 0.77 -4.18
CA ILE A 50 -5.04 0.19 -2.96
C ILE A 50 -3.97 -0.52 -2.16
N GLU A 51 -3.70 -0.04 -0.94
CA GLU A 51 -2.74 -0.65 -0.05
C GLU A 51 -3.40 -1.57 0.97
N TYR A 52 -3.03 -2.85 0.93
CA TYR A 52 -3.36 -3.80 1.98
C TYR A 52 -2.36 -3.69 3.14
N LYS A 53 -2.84 -3.24 4.29
CA LYS A 53 -2.03 -3.19 5.51
C LYS A 53 -1.75 -4.59 6.05
N THR A 54 -0.56 -4.80 6.60
CA THR A 54 -0.18 -6.06 7.24
C THR A 54 -1.14 -6.40 8.38
N GLN A 55 -1.63 -7.63 8.39
CA GLN A 55 -2.57 -8.16 9.37
C GLN A 55 -2.21 -9.60 9.75
N PRO A 56 -2.60 -10.09 10.93
CA PRO A 56 -2.42 -11.50 11.29
C PRO A 56 -3.06 -12.43 10.25
N ASP A 57 -4.34 -12.21 9.92
CA ASP A 57 -5.14 -13.04 9.01
C ASP A 57 -5.10 -12.49 7.57
N LYS A 58 -3.99 -12.73 6.89
CA LYS A 58 -3.69 -12.18 5.57
C LYS A 58 -4.63 -12.61 4.46
N GLU A 59 -5.10 -13.86 4.52
CA GLU A 59 -6.05 -14.38 3.53
C GLU A 59 -7.44 -13.79 3.73
N ILE A 60 -7.87 -13.62 4.98
CA ILE A 60 -9.20 -13.07 5.31
C ILE A 60 -9.39 -11.66 4.76
N ILE A 61 -8.39 -10.78 4.92
CA ILE A 61 -8.52 -9.40 4.40
C ILE A 61 -8.61 -9.39 2.87
N VAL A 62 -7.86 -10.26 2.20
CA VAL A 62 -7.93 -10.42 0.75
C VAL A 62 -9.31 -10.95 0.36
N ASP A 63 -9.71 -12.08 0.91
CA ASP A 63 -10.98 -12.75 0.54
C ASP A 63 -12.21 -11.87 0.81
N LYS A 64 -12.18 -11.01 1.85
CA LYS A 64 -13.26 -10.05 2.14
C LYS A 64 -13.33 -8.87 1.18
N THR A 65 -12.22 -8.48 0.57
CA THR A 65 -12.20 -7.31 -0.34
C THR A 65 -12.41 -7.67 -1.81
N LEU A 66 -12.08 -8.91 -2.21
CA LEU A 66 -12.23 -9.36 -3.59
C LEU A 66 -13.64 -9.16 -4.17
N PRO A 67 -14.75 -9.49 -3.47
CA PRO A 67 -16.10 -9.32 -4.02
C PRO A 67 -16.43 -7.87 -4.43
N TYR A 68 -15.84 -6.90 -3.77
CA TYR A 68 -15.99 -5.48 -4.09
C TYR A 68 -15.12 -5.10 -5.28
N LEU A 69 -13.86 -5.55 -5.31
CA LEU A 69 -12.93 -5.27 -6.40
C LEU A 69 -13.36 -5.94 -7.72
N ASP A 70 -13.93 -7.15 -7.65
CA ASP A 70 -14.43 -7.86 -8.83
C ASP A 70 -15.62 -7.12 -9.50
N LYS A 71 -16.37 -6.34 -8.73
CA LYS A 71 -17.49 -5.54 -9.23
C LYS A 71 -17.08 -4.13 -9.66
N TYR A 72 -15.97 -3.64 -9.15
CA TYR A 72 -15.52 -2.28 -9.42
C TYR A 72 -15.14 -2.11 -10.89
N LYS A 73 -15.63 -1.04 -11.53
CA LYS A 73 -15.43 -0.77 -12.96
C LYS A 73 -14.24 0.14 -13.25
N GLY A 74 -13.70 0.80 -12.23
CA GLY A 74 -12.56 1.69 -12.38
C GLY A 74 -11.23 0.94 -12.44
N GLU A 75 -10.20 1.62 -12.93
CA GLU A 75 -8.84 1.11 -12.92
C GLU A 75 -8.26 1.10 -11.50
N PHE A 76 -7.55 0.04 -11.15
CA PHE A 76 -6.83 -0.02 -9.88
C PHE A 76 -5.61 -0.93 -9.95
N VAL A 77 -4.71 -0.71 -9.03
CA VAL A 77 -3.62 -1.62 -8.68
C VAL A 77 -3.65 -1.88 -7.17
N VAL A 78 -3.15 -3.03 -6.75
CA VAL A 78 -3.08 -3.40 -5.34
C VAL A 78 -1.63 -3.50 -4.88
N GLN A 79 -1.34 -3.18 -3.63
CA GLN A 79 0.01 -3.30 -3.09
C GLN A 79 0.00 -3.62 -1.60
N SER A 80 1.10 -4.17 -1.11
CA SER A 80 1.31 -4.42 0.32
C SER A 80 2.80 -4.46 0.68
N PHE A 81 3.12 -4.11 1.93
CA PHE A 81 4.41 -4.41 2.53
C PHE A 81 4.58 -5.91 2.81
N ASP A 82 3.48 -6.63 3.02
CA ASP A 82 3.49 -8.05 3.33
C ASP A 82 3.53 -8.91 2.05
N PRO A 83 4.64 -9.63 1.80
CA PRO A 83 4.76 -10.47 0.61
C PRO A 83 3.77 -11.65 0.59
N LEU A 84 3.24 -12.05 1.75
CA LEU A 84 2.21 -13.10 1.81
C LEU A 84 0.87 -12.59 1.30
N ILE A 85 0.52 -11.33 1.59
CA ILE A 85 -0.68 -10.68 1.00
C ILE A 85 -0.54 -10.60 -0.52
N VAL A 86 0.62 -10.13 -1.03
CA VAL A 86 0.88 -10.06 -2.48
C VAL A 86 0.79 -11.43 -3.14
N LYS A 87 1.33 -12.48 -2.47
CA LYS A 87 1.20 -13.87 -2.94
C LYS A 87 -0.25 -14.35 -2.94
N THR A 88 -1.02 -14.05 -1.89
CA THR A 88 -2.44 -14.43 -1.79
C THR A 88 -3.25 -13.77 -2.89
N LEU A 89 -3.08 -12.45 -3.10
CA LEU A 89 -3.70 -11.73 -4.21
C LEU A 89 -3.38 -12.37 -5.57
N ARG A 90 -2.11 -12.71 -5.81
CA ARG A 90 -1.70 -13.41 -7.03
C ARG A 90 -2.38 -14.77 -7.21
N LYS A 91 -2.57 -15.51 -6.11
CA LYS A 91 -3.24 -16.82 -6.16
C LYS A 91 -4.74 -16.68 -6.43
N ARG A 92 -5.38 -15.66 -5.85
CA ARG A 92 -6.82 -15.45 -5.94
C ARG A 92 -7.24 -14.74 -7.23
N ARG A 93 -6.42 -13.74 -7.67
CA ARG A 93 -6.68 -12.91 -8.86
C ARG A 93 -5.36 -12.66 -9.60
N PRO A 94 -4.92 -13.63 -10.42
CA PRO A 94 -3.66 -13.49 -11.18
C PRO A 94 -3.66 -12.31 -12.15
N GLU A 95 -4.83 -11.85 -12.57
CA GLU A 95 -5.04 -10.70 -13.47
C GLU A 95 -4.82 -9.34 -12.80
N PHE A 96 -4.89 -9.24 -11.47
CA PHE A 96 -4.66 -7.96 -10.78
C PHE A 96 -3.19 -7.55 -10.88
N ILE A 97 -2.95 -6.28 -11.15
CA ILE A 97 -1.60 -5.68 -11.08
C ILE A 97 -1.23 -5.48 -9.62
N ARG A 98 -0.14 -6.09 -9.18
CA ARG A 98 0.29 -6.14 -7.77
C ARG A 98 1.65 -5.51 -7.55
N GLY A 99 1.74 -4.65 -6.54
CA GLY A 99 2.97 -4.03 -6.08
C GLY A 99 3.49 -4.65 -4.78
N GLN A 100 4.81 -4.76 -4.68
CA GLN A 100 5.50 -5.02 -3.42
C GLN A 100 6.02 -3.69 -2.87
N LEU A 101 5.47 -3.25 -1.74
CA LEU A 101 6.03 -2.15 -0.96
C LEU A 101 7.27 -2.64 -0.22
N ILE A 102 8.34 -1.87 -0.31
CA ILE A 102 9.61 -2.17 0.36
C ILE A 102 9.99 -1.00 1.27
N CYS A 103 10.23 -1.31 2.54
CA CYS A 103 10.78 -0.41 3.51
C CYS A 103 12.07 -1.02 4.04
N GLN A 104 13.15 -0.24 4.06
CA GLN A 104 14.42 -0.70 4.63
C GLN A 104 14.61 -0.23 6.09
N ASP A 105 13.61 0.43 6.66
CA ASP A 105 13.63 0.80 8.08
C ASP A 105 13.44 -0.42 8.95
N ARG A 106 14.25 -0.53 10.01
CA ARG A 106 14.13 -1.62 10.98
C ARG A 106 12.81 -1.54 11.73
N HIS A 107 12.05 -2.60 11.69
CA HIS A 107 10.93 -2.82 12.60
C HIS A 107 11.46 -3.38 13.93
N LYS A 108 11.17 -2.70 15.04
CA LYS A 108 11.69 -3.08 16.38
C LYS A 108 11.30 -4.49 16.83
N GLU A 109 10.26 -5.07 16.22
CA GLU A 109 9.68 -6.36 16.64
C GLU A 109 10.00 -7.53 15.70
N GLN A 110 10.66 -7.30 14.57
CA GLN A 110 10.99 -8.34 13.61
C GLN A 110 12.43 -8.82 13.77
N LYS A 111 12.67 -10.11 13.43
CA LYS A 111 14.03 -10.64 13.38
C LYS A 111 14.81 -9.91 12.27
N TRP A 112 15.98 -9.39 12.58
CA TRP A 112 16.83 -8.61 11.67
C TRP A 112 17.08 -9.28 10.30
N ILE A 113 17.10 -10.62 10.25
CA ILE A 113 17.24 -11.40 9.01
C ILE A 113 16.03 -11.18 8.11
N ILE A 114 14.80 -11.20 8.66
CA ILE A 114 13.56 -11.00 7.89
C ILE A 114 13.51 -9.58 7.33
N ASP A 115 13.85 -8.58 8.17
CA ASP A 115 13.93 -7.18 7.72
C ASP A 115 14.92 -7.02 6.56
N ARG A 116 16.07 -7.66 6.67
CA ARG A 116 17.09 -7.61 5.62
C ARG A 116 16.64 -8.32 4.33
N MET A 117 15.95 -9.44 4.45
CA MET A 117 15.39 -10.14 3.28
C MET A 117 14.29 -9.31 2.60
N LEU A 118 13.41 -8.67 3.38
CA LEU A 118 12.38 -7.75 2.88
C LEU A 118 13.02 -6.54 2.21
N ALA A 119 13.99 -5.92 2.88
CA ALA A 119 14.72 -4.74 2.39
C ALA A 119 15.43 -4.97 1.06
N HIS A 120 15.93 -6.18 0.82
CA HIS A 120 16.59 -6.56 -0.44
C HIS A 120 15.64 -7.16 -1.47
N GLY A 121 14.34 -7.18 -1.21
CA GLY A 121 13.34 -7.73 -2.12
C GLY A 121 13.51 -9.22 -2.41
N LEU A 122 14.13 -9.99 -1.49
CA LEU A 122 14.35 -11.43 -1.67
C LEU A 122 13.02 -12.19 -1.74
N PHE A 123 11.98 -11.68 -1.09
CA PHE A 123 10.63 -12.25 -1.20
C PHE A 123 9.95 -11.98 -2.56
N ASN A 124 10.52 -11.13 -3.43
CA ASN A 124 9.95 -10.87 -4.75
C ASN A 124 9.92 -12.11 -5.66
N CYS A 125 10.83 -13.07 -5.46
CA CYS A 125 10.76 -14.36 -6.17
C CYS A 125 9.57 -15.20 -5.72
N PHE A 126 9.11 -15.02 -4.49
CA PHE A 126 8.00 -15.73 -3.87
C PHE A 126 6.65 -15.04 -4.13
N SER A 127 6.57 -13.72 -3.89
CA SER A 127 5.34 -12.94 -4.09
C SER A 127 5.09 -12.63 -5.58
N LYS A 128 6.15 -12.55 -6.39
CA LYS A 128 6.15 -12.23 -7.83
C LYS A 128 5.28 -11.00 -8.13
N PRO A 129 5.62 -9.83 -7.57
CA PRO A 129 4.89 -8.60 -7.85
C PRO A 129 5.12 -8.15 -9.30
N ASP A 130 4.22 -7.33 -9.83
CA ASP A 130 4.33 -6.74 -11.16
C ASP A 130 5.18 -5.45 -11.12
N PHE A 131 5.12 -4.70 -10.00
CA PHE A 131 5.96 -3.53 -9.76
C PHE A 131 6.49 -3.51 -8.32
N ILE A 132 7.51 -2.68 -8.10
CA ILE A 132 8.09 -2.42 -6.76
C ILE A 132 7.77 -0.97 -6.38
N ASN A 133 7.40 -0.75 -5.14
CA ASN A 133 7.18 0.57 -4.60
C ASN A 133 8.04 0.79 -3.33
N MET A 134 8.90 1.81 -3.34
CA MET A 134 9.95 1.99 -2.35
C MET A 134 10.03 3.43 -1.83
N ASN A 135 10.48 3.59 -0.59
CA ASN A 135 10.76 4.92 -0.03
C ASN A 135 11.88 5.61 -0.82
N LEU A 136 11.66 6.87 -1.18
CA LEU A 136 12.59 7.74 -1.93
C LEU A 136 14.00 7.80 -1.33
N LYS A 137 14.13 7.73 0.00
CA LYS A 137 15.43 7.80 0.68
C LYS A 137 16.38 6.66 0.29
N TRP A 138 15.85 5.54 -0.18
CA TRP A 138 16.60 4.34 -0.57
C TRP A 138 16.98 4.29 -2.04
N LEU A 139 16.68 5.33 -2.79
CA LEU A 139 17.12 5.46 -4.19
C LEU A 139 18.55 6.00 -4.26
N PRO A 140 19.36 5.53 -5.22
CA PRO A 140 19.06 4.54 -6.28
C PRO A 140 19.11 3.09 -5.78
N VAL A 141 18.32 2.22 -6.39
CA VAL A 141 18.34 0.77 -6.13
C VAL A 141 19.16 0.02 -7.19
N SER A 142 19.70 -1.14 -6.80
CA SER A 142 20.44 -1.99 -7.71
C SER A 142 19.52 -2.61 -8.78
N LYS A 143 20.09 -2.90 -9.96
CA LYS A 143 19.38 -3.64 -11.03
C LYS A 143 18.86 -5.00 -10.53
N ALA A 144 19.63 -5.67 -9.65
CA ALA A 144 19.24 -6.94 -9.07
C ALA A 144 17.99 -6.83 -8.19
N MET A 145 17.82 -5.73 -7.46
CA MET A 145 16.59 -5.46 -6.67
C MET A 145 15.40 -5.16 -7.58
N LYS A 146 15.59 -4.33 -8.60
CA LYS A 146 14.55 -3.99 -9.58
C LYS A 146 14.10 -5.21 -10.40
N ARG A 147 15.02 -6.13 -10.74
CA ARG A 147 14.74 -7.37 -11.51
C ARG A 147 13.85 -7.14 -12.73
N GLY A 148 14.09 -6.06 -13.47
CA GLY A 148 13.31 -5.69 -14.66
C GLY A 148 11.90 -5.16 -14.39
N LYS A 149 11.49 -4.98 -13.14
CA LYS A 149 10.17 -4.45 -12.78
C LYS A 149 10.14 -2.93 -12.81
N ARG A 150 8.95 -2.36 -12.98
CA ARG A 150 8.73 -0.93 -12.77
C ARG A 150 8.97 -0.56 -11.33
N LEU A 151 9.60 0.58 -11.12
CA LEU A 151 9.90 1.13 -9.79
C LEU A 151 9.07 2.40 -9.57
N ILE A 152 8.21 2.35 -8.57
CA ILE A 152 7.51 3.53 -8.05
C ILE A 152 8.21 3.96 -6.77
N CYS A 153 8.25 5.23 -6.43
CA CYS A 153 8.77 5.68 -5.15
C CYS A 153 7.78 6.57 -4.40
N TRP A 154 7.94 6.64 -3.08
CA TRP A 154 7.14 7.44 -2.14
C TRP A 154 8.00 7.98 -1.01
N THR A 155 7.67 9.05 -0.40
CA THR A 155 6.65 10.05 -0.74
C THR A 155 7.37 11.32 -1.16
N ILE A 156 6.99 11.89 -2.28
CA ILE A 156 7.57 13.11 -2.83
C ILE A 156 6.82 14.30 -2.23
N ARG A 157 7.55 15.22 -1.59
CA ARG A 157 6.96 16.36 -0.85
C ARG A 157 7.42 17.72 -1.30
N ASN A 158 8.45 17.77 -2.12
CA ASN A 158 9.07 18.99 -2.61
C ASN A 158 9.74 18.75 -3.96
N GLU A 159 10.27 19.79 -4.57
CA GLU A 159 10.89 19.76 -5.88
C GLU A 159 12.18 18.93 -5.92
N GLU A 160 12.98 18.96 -4.85
CA GLU A 160 14.22 18.14 -4.76
C GLU A 160 13.88 16.66 -4.78
N ASP A 161 12.87 16.25 -4.00
CA ASP A 161 12.33 14.87 -4.01
C ASP A 161 11.85 14.48 -5.40
N ARG A 162 11.14 15.38 -6.11
CA ARG A 162 10.64 15.15 -7.46
C ARG A 162 11.78 14.88 -8.44
N LEU A 163 12.78 15.77 -8.49
CA LEU A 163 13.95 15.62 -9.36
C LEU A 163 14.71 14.30 -9.10
N LYS A 164 14.85 13.95 -7.81
CA LYS A 164 15.46 12.65 -7.45
C LYS A 164 14.62 11.47 -7.92
N ALA A 165 13.29 11.54 -7.75
CA ALA A 165 12.38 10.47 -8.18
C ALA A 165 12.43 10.28 -9.70
N GLU A 166 12.35 11.33 -10.50
CA GLU A 166 12.40 11.31 -11.95
C GLU A 166 13.71 10.70 -12.49
N LYS A 167 14.82 10.90 -11.77
CA LYS A 167 16.11 10.33 -12.15
C LYS A 167 16.20 8.82 -11.96
N TYR A 168 15.50 8.24 -10.96
CA TYR A 168 15.77 6.87 -10.52
C TYR A 168 14.54 5.95 -10.52
N ALA A 169 13.33 6.48 -10.58
CA ALA A 169 12.08 5.73 -10.58
C ALA A 169 11.30 5.90 -11.89
N ASP A 170 10.40 4.98 -12.16
CA ASP A 170 9.52 5.04 -13.34
C ASP A 170 8.25 5.87 -13.07
N ASN A 171 7.88 6.04 -11.78
CA ASN A 171 6.76 6.86 -11.31
C ASN A 171 6.89 7.14 -9.81
N TYR A 172 6.05 8.00 -9.24
CA TYR A 172 6.11 8.34 -7.82
C TYR A 172 4.74 8.68 -7.22
N ILE A 173 4.64 8.54 -5.89
CA ILE A 173 3.50 8.96 -5.07
C ILE A 173 3.92 10.24 -4.34
N PHE A 174 3.08 11.28 -4.40
CA PHE A 174 3.38 12.60 -3.84
C PHE A 174 2.33 13.07 -2.83
N GLU A 175 2.73 14.01 -1.98
CA GLU A 175 1.91 14.75 -1.02
C GLU A 175 2.31 16.23 -1.05
N TYR A 176 1.36 17.14 -0.89
CA TYR A 176 1.57 18.60 -0.74
C TYR A 176 2.13 19.32 -1.97
N ILE A 177 2.47 18.65 -3.03
CA ILE A 177 2.90 19.25 -4.29
C ILE A 177 1.95 18.83 -5.41
N ARG A 178 1.95 19.63 -6.48
CA ARG A 178 1.30 19.28 -7.76
C ARG A 178 2.41 19.19 -8.79
N PRO A 179 2.78 17.99 -9.26
CA PRO A 179 3.81 17.79 -10.27
C PRO A 179 3.37 18.27 -11.66
#